data_d36ff6eb76525254e8b1edf470809fa2
#
_entry.id   d36ff6eb76525254e8b1edf470809fa2
#
_cell.length_a   1.000
_cell.length_b   1.000
_cell.length_c   1.000
_cell.angle_alpha   90.00
_cell.angle_beta   90.00
_cell.angle_gamma   90.00
#
_symmetry.space_group_name_H-M   'P 1'
#
loop_
_entity.id
_entity.type
_entity.pdbx_description
1 polymer ?
#
loop_
_entity_poly.entity_id
_entity_poly.type
_entity_poly.pdbx_seq_one_letter_code
_entity_poly.pdbx_strand_id
1 'polypeptide(L)'
;LLFHGCIPLNEDGSLKEVQIYGKTCKGKELYDVLEAYVRRAFYAVDPEEQKRGRDILWYIWAAPNSPLFGKDKMTTFERYFIADEETHKEKKGAYYRLLEREDVVDSMLREFGLDPEESHIINGHVPVHQGEGESPVKCGGKVIVIDGGFCKAYQKETGIAGYTLIYNSYGLLLAAHEPFTSKE
;
A
#
# COMPACT_ATOMS: atom_id res chain seq x y z
N LEU A 1 7.64 -0.08 10.59
CA LEU A 1 6.58 0.71 9.98
C LEU A 1 5.59 -0.22 9.29
N LEU A 2 4.32 -0.17 9.69
CA LEU A 2 3.27 -1.03 9.14
C LEU A 2 2.17 -0.17 8.50
N PHE A 3 1.83 -0.43 7.23
CA PHE A 3 0.72 0.19 6.52
C PHE A 3 0.20 -0.73 5.40
N HIS A 4 -1.02 -0.48 4.91
CA HIS A 4 -1.63 -1.36 3.91
C HIS A 4 -1.08 -1.15 2.50
N GLY A 5 -1.08 0.10 2.01
CA GLY A 5 -0.80 0.42 0.60
C GLY A 5 0.63 0.87 0.33
N CYS A 6 0.85 2.18 0.24
CA CYS A 6 2.14 2.75 -0.16
C CYS A 6 2.39 4.13 0.45
N ILE A 7 3.63 4.56 0.48
CA ILE A 7 4.00 5.96 0.68
C ILE A 7 4.09 6.59 -0.73
N PRO A 8 3.28 7.63 -1.05
CA PRO A 8 3.35 8.27 -2.36
C PRO A 8 4.73 8.86 -2.64
N LEU A 9 5.36 8.44 -3.75
CA LEU A 9 6.68 8.86 -4.18
C LEU A 9 6.65 9.41 -5.61
N ASN A 10 7.59 10.29 -5.91
CA ASN A 10 7.98 10.67 -7.27
C ASN A 10 8.90 9.59 -7.87
N GLU A 11 9.15 9.65 -9.18
CA GLU A 11 9.98 8.68 -9.89
C GLU A 11 11.45 8.68 -9.43
N ASP A 12 11.93 9.78 -8.90
CA ASP A 12 13.29 9.92 -8.33
C ASP A 12 13.43 9.31 -6.93
N GLY A 13 12.31 8.98 -6.27
CA GLY A 13 12.26 8.45 -4.91
C GLY A 13 11.96 9.51 -3.85
N SER A 14 11.84 10.77 -4.21
CA SER A 14 11.42 11.82 -3.28
C SER A 14 9.94 11.68 -2.89
N LEU A 15 9.59 12.16 -1.68
CA LEU A 15 8.21 12.16 -1.20
C LEU A 15 7.31 13.02 -2.07
N LYS A 16 6.18 12.46 -2.52
CA LYS A 16 5.24 13.16 -3.38
C LYS A 16 4.36 14.12 -2.59
N GLU A 17 4.27 15.36 -3.06
CA GLU A 17 3.38 16.37 -2.51
C GLU A 17 1.93 16.13 -2.98
N VAL A 18 0.99 16.20 -2.05
CA VAL A 18 -0.44 16.02 -2.28
C VAL A 18 -1.20 17.18 -1.65
N GLN A 19 -2.21 17.69 -2.36
CA GLN A 19 -3.06 18.76 -1.88
C GLN A 19 -4.31 18.19 -1.18
N ILE A 20 -4.49 18.49 0.10
CA ILE A 20 -5.66 18.10 0.89
C ILE A 20 -6.32 19.38 1.42
N TYR A 21 -7.47 19.76 0.85
CA TYR A 21 -8.22 20.97 1.21
C TYR A 21 -7.34 22.24 1.29
N GLY A 22 -6.45 22.40 0.30
CA GLY A 22 -5.56 23.57 0.21
C GLY A 22 -4.27 23.48 1.03
N LYS A 23 -4.09 22.41 1.82
CA LYS A 23 -2.83 22.12 2.51
C LYS A 23 -1.98 21.17 1.67
N THR A 24 -0.72 21.53 1.43
CA THR A 24 0.26 20.64 0.81
C THR A 24 0.85 19.72 1.87
N CYS A 25 0.74 18.42 1.66
CA CYS A 25 1.22 17.38 2.59
C CYS A 25 2.04 16.33 1.84
N LYS A 26 2.99 15.70 2.51
CA LYS A 26 3.77 14.56 2.00
C LYS A 26 4.21 13.64 3.14
N GLY A 27 4.66 12.44 2.81
CA GLY A 27 5.19 11.49 3.79
C GLY A 27 4.27 11.27 4.98
N LYS A 28 4.82 11.32 6.17
CA LYS A 28 4.09 11.13 7.43
C LYS A 28 2.96 12.17 7.61
N GLU A 29 3.21 13.44 7.26
CA GLU A 29 2.20 14.49 7.40
C GLU A 29 0.93 14.18 6.58
N LEU A 30 1.07 13.57 5.39
CA LEU A 30 -0.09 13.17 4.60
C LEU A 30 -0.95 12.15 5.37
N TYR A 31 -0.34 11.14 5.98
CA TYR A 31 -1.07 10.17 6.81
C TYR A 31 -1.76 10.84 8.00
N ASP A 32 -1.04 11.68 8.75
CA ASP A 32 -1.57 12.37 9.92
C ASP A 32 -2.79 13.24 9.56
N VAL A 33 -2.73 13.97 8.44
CA VAL A 33 -3.82 14.82 7.96
C VAL A 33 -5.04 14.00 7.54
N LEU A 34 -4.84 12.92 6.76
CA LEU A 34 -5.94 12.05 6.33
C LEU A 34 -6.61 11.38 7.53
N GLU A 35 -5.83 10.86 8.48
CA GLU A 35 -6.35 10.26 9.71
C GLU A 35 -7.14 11.27 10.53
N ALA A 36 -6.64 12.49 10.69
CA ALA A 36 -7.32 13.53 11.45
C ALA A 36 -8.71 13.88 10.87
N TYR A 37 -8.84 13.98 9.54
CA TYR A 37 -10.13 14.20 8.88
C TYR A 37 -11.11 13.05 9.12
N VAL A 38 -10.66 11.80 8.94
CA VAL A 38 -11.51 10.62 9.11
C VAL A 38 -11.96 10.47 10.56
N ARG A 39 -11.05 10.59 11.53
CA ARG A 39 -11.40 10.48 12.95
C ARG A 39 -12.33 11.58 13.41
N ARG A 40 -12.08 12.83 13.00
CA ARG A 40 -12.97 13.95 13.33
C ARG A 40 -14.36 13.73 12.79
N ALA A 41 -14.48 13.33 11.53
CA ALA A 41 -15.77 13.09 10.89
C ALA A 41 -16.57 11.94 11.53
N PHE A 42 -15.89 10.92 12.03
CA PHE A 42 -16.55 9.79 12.70
C PHE A 42 -17.30 10.22 13.98
N TYR A 43 -16.76 11.19 14.71
CA TYR A 43 -17.39 11.70 15.93
C TYR A 43 -18.19 13.00 15.72
N ALA A 44 -18.16 13.59 14.52
CA ALA A 44 -18.80 14.86 14.24
C ALA A 44 -20.32 14.75 14.23
N VAL A 45 -20.97 15.77 14.76
CA VAL A 45 -22.43 15.99 14.63
C VAL A 45 -22.70 16.91 13.45
N ASP A 46 -21.76 17.79 13.11
CA ASP A 46 -21.88 18.73 12.00
C ASP A 46 -21.85 17.99 10.64
N PRO A 47 -22.88 18.18 9.79
CA PRO A 47 -22.97 17.53 8.48
C PRO A 47 -21.82 17.87 7.52
N GLU A 48 -21.25 19.08 7.60
CA GLU A 48 -20.14 19.50 6.76
C GLU A 48 -18.84 18.77 7.16
N GLU A 49 -18.60 18.60 8.46
CA GLU A 49 -17.46 17.79 8.92
C GLU A 49 -17.61 16.32 8.52
N GLN A 50 -18.80 15.75 8.65
CA GLN A 50 -19.09 14.39 8.20
C GLN A 50 -18.88 14.25 6.69
N LYS A 51 -19.31 15.24 5.90
CA LYS A 51 -19.12 15.25 4.45
C LYS A 51 -17.63 15.26 4.10
N ARG A 52 -16.84 16.13 4.71
CA ARG A 52 -15.38 16.18 4.48
C ARG A 52 -14.71 14.85 4.78
N GLY A 53 -15.10 14.17 5.84
CA GLY A 53 -14.58 12.84 6.14
C GLY A 53 -14.94 11.79 5.10
N ARG A 54 -16.18 11.80 4.58
CA ARG A 54 -16.60 10.92 3.47
C ARG A 54 -15.81 11.21 2.19
N ASP A 55 -15.59 12.48 1.88
CA ASP A 55 -14.79 12.88 0.72
C ASP A 55 -13.34 12.40 0.85
N ILE A 56 -12.76 12.47 2.06
CA ILE A 56 -11.41 11.93 2.35
C ILE A 56 -11.39 10.39 2.24
N LEU A 57 -12.40 9.68 2.76
CA LEU A 57 -12.47 8.22 2.61
C LEU A 57 -12.56 7.81 1.14
N TRP A 58 -13.35 8.54 0.35
CA TRP A 58 -13.42 8.33 -1.10
C TRP A 58 -12.07 8.56 -1.78
N TYR A 59 -11.38 9.66 -1.42
CA TYR A 59 -10.04 9.94 -1.91
C TYR A 59 -9.06 8.80 -1.56
N ILE A 60 -9.04 8.37 -0.30
CA ILE A 60 -8.15 7.29 0.16
C ILE A 60 -8.41 6.00 -0.63
N TRP A 61 -9.67 5.68 -0.90
CA TRP A 61 -10.06 4.44 -1.57
C TRP A 61 -9.72 4.42 -3.06
N ALA A 62 -9.89 5.53 -3.80
CA ALA A 62 -9.96 5.48 -5.26
C ALA A 62 -9.11 6.52 -6.00
N ALA A 63 -8.56 7.52 -5.31
CA ALA A 63 -7.90 8.63 -5.98
C ALA A 63 -6.40 8.38 -6.24
N PRO A 64 -5.84 9.03 -7.27
CA PRO A 64 -4.40 8.99 -7.52
C PRO A 64 -3.61 9.58 -6.34
N ASN A 65 -2.40 9.07 -6.14
CA ASN A 65 -1.52 9.46 -5.03
C ASN A 65 -2.10 9.21 -3.62
N SER A 66 -3.14 8.40 -3.53
CA SER A 66 -3.63 7.93 -2.24
C SER A 66 -2.65 6.93 -1.63
N PRO A 67 -2.33 7.04 -0.32
CA PRO A 67 -1.47 6.08 0.35
C PRO A 67 -2.10 4.68 0.49
N LEU A 68 -3.42 4.55 0.35
CA LEU A 68 -4.11 3.26 0.37
C LEU A 68 -4.19 2.65 -1.03
N PHE A 69 -4.65 3.42 -2.01
CA PHE A 69 -4.94 2.92 -3.35
C PHE A 69 -3.68 2.67 -4.20
N GLY A 70 -2.69 3.57 -4.14
CA GLY A 70 -1.35 3.39 -4.71
C GLY A 70 -1.26 3.28 -6.24
N LYS A 71 -2.30 3.68 -6.98
CA LYS A 71 -2.35 3.66 -8.45
C LYS A 71 -2.74 5.03 -9.00
N ASP A 72 -2.61 5.20 -10.31
CA ASP A 72 -2.93 6.45 -11.02
C ASP A 72 -4.43 6.69 -11.19
N LYS A 73 -5.23 5.64 -11.31
CA LYS A 73 -6.69 5.69 -11.45
C LYS A 73 -7.32 4.35 -11.10
N MET A 74 -8.60 4.38 -10.73
CA MET A 74 -9.43 3.19 -10.60
C MET A 74 -10.24 3.01 -11.89
N THR A 75 -10.18 1.84 -12.51
CA THR A 75 -10.83 1.56 -13.82
C THR A 75 -11.99 0.59 -13.72
N THR A 76 -12.64 0.49 -12.56
CA THR A 76 -13.74 -0.44 -12.35
C THR A 76 -14.90 -0.19 -13.31
N PHE A 77 -15.30 1.08 -13.48
CA PHE A 77 -16.42 1.43 -14.36
C PHE A 77 -16.05 1.32 -15.84
N GLU A 78 -14.84 1.69 -16.21
CA GLU A 78 -14.31 1.56 -17.55
C GLU A 78 -14.37 0.10 -18.01
N ARG A 79 -13.99 -0.85 -17.15
CA ARG A 79 -14.03 -2.30 -17.43
C ARG A 79 -15.45 -2.83 -17.67
N TYR A 80 -16.47 -2.21 -17.06
CA TYR A 80 -17.86 -2.63 -17.22
C TYR A 80 -18.57 -1.94 -18.39
N PHE A 81 -18.22 -0.70 -18.71
CA PHE A 81 -19.05 0.15 -19.59
C PHE A 81 -18.34 0.63 -20.85
N ILE A 82 -17.01 0.49 -20.95
CA ILE A 82 -16.22 0.98 -22.09
C ILE A 82 -15.53 -0.21 -22.75
N ALA A 83 -15.72 -0.37 -24.06
CA ALA A 83 -15.13 -1.48 -24.82
C ALA A 83 -13.63 -1.26 -25.14
N ASP A 84 -13.13 -0.03 -25.04
CA ASP A 84 -11.72 0.28 -25.27
C ASP A 84 -10.85 -0.18 -24.10
N GLU A 85 -10.13 -1.27 -24.30
CA GLU A 85 -9.25 -1.89 -23.30
C GLU A 85 -8.10 -0.97 -22.81
N GLU A 86 -7.70 0.04 -23.60
CA GLU A 86 -6.69 1.01 -23.17
C GLU A 86 -7.16 1.82 -21.95
N THR A 87 -8.46 2.04 -21.83
CA THR A 87 -9.06 2.72 -20.68
C THR A 87 -8.99 1.90 -19.41
N HIS A 88 -8.86 0.57 -19.50
CA HIS A 88 -8.83 -0.37 -18.38
C HIS A 88 -7.48 -0.45 -17.68
N LYS A 89 -6.43 0.18 -18.22
CA LYS A 89 -5.07 0.09 -17.69
C LYS A 89 -4.91 1.00 -16.48
N GLU A 90 -4.45 0.40 -15.39
CA GLU A 90 -4.04 1.08 -14.16
C GLU A 90 -2.52 0.99 -14.00
N LYS A 91 -1.87 2.08 -13.61
CA LYS A 91 -0.43 2.11 -13.36
C LYS A 91 -0.18 2.20 -11.86
N LYS A 92 0.65 1.30 -11.35
CA LYS A 92 1.14 1.36 -9.97
C LYS A 92 2.02 2.58 -9.78
N GLY A 93 1.93 3.21 -8.60
CA GLY A 93 2.79 4.32 -8.19
C GLY A 93 4.27 3.96 -8.16
N ALA A 94 5.14 4.98 -8.12
CA ALA A 94 6.59 4.81 -8.10
C ALA A 94 7.08 3.97 -6.91
N TYR A 95 6.40 4.04 -5.76
CA TYR A 95 6.69 3.27 -4.56
C TYR A 95 7.01 1.79 -4.87
N TYR A 96 6.14 1.11 -5.60
CA TYR A 96 6.27 -0.33 -5.84
C TYR A 96 7.48 -0.73 -6.70
N ARG A 97 8.04 0.22 -7.47
CA ARG A 97 9.24 0.00 -8.28
C ARG A 97 10.54 0.36 -7.55
N LEU A 98 10.44 1.11 -6.46
CA LEU A 98 11.58 1.67 -5.73
C LEU A 98 11.92 0.90 -4.44
N LEU A 99 11.20 -0.18 -4.14
CA LEU A 99 11.37 -0.95 -2.91
C LEU A 99 12.71 -1.67 -2.77
N GLU A 100 13.49 -1.80 -3.86
CA GLU A 100 14.87 -2.34 -3.81
C GLU A 100 15.94 -1.25 -3.70
N ARG A 101 15.55 0.03 -3.72
CA ARG A 101 16.47 1.14 -3.54
C ARG A 101 16.63 1.48 -2.06
N GLU A 102 17.79 1.11 -1.51
CA GLU A 102 18.09 1.31 -0.09
C GLU A 102 18.02 2.79 0.34
N ASP A 103 18.52 3.71 -0.48
CA ASP A 103 18.46 5.14 -0.22
C ASP A 103 17.02 5.66 -0.06
N VAL A 104 16.08 5.12 -0.86
CA VAL A 104 14.66 5.47 -0.81
C VAL A 104 13.99 4.84 0.41
N VAL A 105 14.25 3.55 0.68
CA VAL A 105 13.70 2.83 1.84
C VAL A 105 14.16 3.50 3.14
N ASP A 106 15.42 3.83 3.25
CA ASP A 106 15.99 4.54 4.40
C ASP A 106 15.37 5.93 4.59
N SER A 107 15.17 6.66 3.50
CA SER A 107 14.51 7.96 3.54
C SER A 107 13.08 7.86 4.07
N MET A 108 12.32 6.83 3.62
CA MET A 108 10.97 6.57 4.12
C MET A 108 10.97 6.25 5.62
N LEU A 109 11.87 5.40 6.10
CA LEU A 109 11.96 5.06 7.53
C LEU A 109 12.27 6.30 8.37
N ARG A 110 13.26 7.12 7.95
CA ARG A 110 13.61 8.38 8.64
C ARG A 110 12.46 9.38 8.66
N GLU A 111 11.68 9.48 7.59
CA GLU A 111 10.48 10.34 7.53
C GLU A 111 9.47 10.00 8.64
N PHE A 112 9.35 8.72 8.98
CA PHE A 112 8.49 8.27 10.08
C PHE A 112 9.20 8.22 11.44
N GLY A 113 10.42 8.77 11.55
CA GLY A 113 11.18 8.85 12.79
C GLY A 113 11.80 7.52 13.24
N LEU A 114 12.03 6.60 12.28
CA LEU A 114 12.58 5.29 12.54
C LEU A 114 14.04 5.19 12.12
N ASP A 115 14.81 4.36 12.82
CA ASP A 115 16.19 4.05 12.46
C ASP A 115 16.20 3.00 11.32
N PRO A 116 16.78 3.30 10.15
CA PRO A 116 16.85 2.36 9.05
C PRO A 116 17.65 1.08 9.31
N GLU A 117 18.59 1.11 10.26
CA GLU A 117 19.41 -0.06 10.60
C GLU A 117 18.66 -1.08 11.48
N GLU A 118 17.64 -0.62 12.21
CA GLU A 118 16.90 -1.47 13.15
C GLU A 118 15.42 -1.65 12.76
N SER A 119 14.97 -1.00 11.69
CA SER A 119 13.55 -0.92 11.37
C SER A 119 13.21 -1.57 10.04
N HIS A 120 11.96 -2.03 9.94
CA HIS A 120 11.41 -2.64 8.73
C HIS A 120 10.16 -1.93 8.27
N ILE A 121 9.90 -1.93 6.95
CA ILE A 121 8.63 -1.59 6.34
C ILE A 121 7.88 -2.89 6.08
N ILE A 122 6.62 -2.96 6.53
CA ILE A 122 5.72 -4.09 6.28
C ILE A 122 4.48 -3.55 5.60
N ASN A 123 4.19 -4.01 4.39
CA ASN A 123 3.02 -3.59 3.64
C ASN A 123 2.36 -4.73 2.85
N GLY A 124 1.18 -4.45 2.31
CA GLY A 124 0.39 -5.36 1.48
C GLY A 124 -0.16 -4.70 0.23
N HIS A 125 -1.45 -4.88 -0.07
CA HIS A 125 -2.22 -4.29 -1.16
C HIS A 125 -1.85 -4.75 -2.58
N VAL A 126 -0.58 -4.88 -2.89
CA VAL A 126 -0.11 -5.40 -4.18
C VAL A 126 0.48 -6.78 -3.95
N PRO A 127 -0.19 -7.83 -4.43
CA PRO A 127 0.26 -9.19 -4.24
C PRO A 127 1.65 -9.45 -4.84
N VAL A 128 2.42 -10.31 -4.16
CA VAL A 128 3.70 -10.80 -4.65
C VAL A 128 3.44 -11.88 -5.71
N HIS A 129 4.05 -11.74 -6.88
CA HIS A 129 3.98 -12.71 -7.98
C HIS A 129 5.05 -13.80 -7.82
N GLN A 130 4.88 -14.67 -6.83
CA GLN A 130 5.85 -15.73 -6.55
C GLN A 130 6.08 -16.67 -7.74
N GLY A 131 5.03 -16.94 -8.52
CA GLY A 131 5.13 -17.75 -9.75
C GLY A 131 6.07 -17.15 -10.81
N GLU A 132 6.32 -15.85 -10.76
CA GLU A 132 7.26 -15.12 -11.61
C GLU A 132 8.63 -14.92 -10.96
N GLY A 133 8.83 -15.49 -9.75
CA GLY A 133 10.10 -15.39 -9.02
C GLY A 133 10.23 -14.12 -8.15
N GLU A 134 9.13 -13.38 -7.93
CA GLU A 134 9.15 -12.21 -7.06
C GLU A 134 9.28 -12.65 -5.59
N SER A 135 10.20 -12.00 -4.86
CA SER A 135 10.39 -12.22 -3.42
C SER A 135 9.48 -11.28 -2.59
N PRO A 136 8.83 -11.78 -1.53
CA PRO A 136 8.17 -10.93 -0.55
C PRO A 136 9.14 -10.11 0.32
N VAL A 137 10.39 -10.53 0.39
CA VAL A 137 11.45 -9.85 1.14
C VAL A 137 12.29 -9.03 0.16
N LYS A 138 12.31 -7.72 0.34
CA LYS A 138 12.97 -6.76 -0.55
C LYS A 138 13.99 -5.93 0.21
N CYS A 139 14.89 -5.28 -0.52
CA CYS A 139 15.91 -4.38 0.03
C CYS A 139 16.69 -5.02 1.19
N GLY A 140 17.22 -6.25 0.98
CA GLY A 140 18.01 -6.95 1.99
C GLY A 140 17.26 -7.27 3.29
N GLY A 141 15.91 -7.26 3.28
CA GLY A 141 15.09 -7.51 4.46
C GLY A 141 14.49 -6.25 5.10
N LYS A 142 14.86 -5.05 4.66
CA LYS A 142 14.27 -3.80 5.15
C LYS A 142 12.78 -3.64 4.79
N VAL A 143 12.32 -4.31 3.71
CA VAL A 143 10.92 -4.28 3.28
C VAL A 143 10.36 -5.69 3.18
N ILE A 144 9.19 -5.91 3.76
CA ILE A 144 8.47 -7.19 3.74
C ILE A 144 7.06 -6.95 3.21
N VAL A 145 6.73 -7.56 2.07
CA VAL A 145 5.39 -7.51 1.47
C VAL A 145 4.63 -8.77 1.85
N ILE A 146 3.56 -8.63 2.62
CA ILE A 146 2.81 -9.77 3.18
C ILE A 146 1.53 -10.13 2.40
N ASP A 147 1.30 -9.50 1.25
CA ASP A 147 0.15 -9.78 0.39
C ASP A 147 0.50 -10.79 -0.71
N GLY A 148 -0.27 -11.85 -0.80
CA GLY A 148 -0.17 -12.85 -1.85
C GLY A 148 -1.53 -13.17 -2.48
N GLY A 149 -2.59 -12.47 -2.05
CA GLY A 149 -3.94 -12.66 -2.55
C GLY A 149 -4.62 -13.93 -2.04
N PHE A 150 -5.11 -13.94 -0.81
CA PHE A 150 -5.87 -15.07 -0.24
C PHE A 150 -7.15 -15.40 -1.01
N CYS A 151 -7.68 -14.46 -1.79
CA CYS A 151 -8.85 -14.69 -2.62
C CYS A 151 -8.55 -15.73 -3.71
N LYS A 152 -9.39 -16.75 -3.80
CA LYS A 152 -9.25 -17.85 -4.78
C LYS A 152 -9.14 -17.33 -6.23
N ALA A 153 -9.73 -16.20 -6.54
CA ALA A 153 -9.68 -15.58 -7.86
C ALA A 153 -8.26 -15.13 -8.24
N TYR A 154 -7.45 -14.71 -7.27
CA TYR A 154 -6.08 -14.23 -7.48
C TYR A 154 -5.02 -15.34 -7.44
N GLN A 155 -5.30 -16.49 -6.83
CA GLN A 155 -4.33 -17.58 -6.67
C GLN A 155 -3.76 -18.10 -7.99
N LYS A 156 -4.51 -17.97 -9.09
CA LYS A 156 -4.02 -18.36 -10.41
C LYS A 156 -2.93 -17.43 -10.95
N GLU A 157 -2.96 -16.17 -10.52
CA GLU A 157 -2.00 -15.13 -10.96
C GLU A 157 -0.82 -15.04 -10.00
N THR A 158 -1.06 -15.12 -8.70
CA THR A 158 -0.03 -14.92 -7.68
C THR A 158 0.74 -16.19 -7.30
N GLY A 159 0.17 -17.36 -7.57
CA GLY A 159 0.79 -18.65 -7.27
C GLY A 159 0.71 -19.10 -5.81
N ILE A 160 0.32 -18.22 -4.87
CA ILE A 160 0.19 -18.53 -3.45
C ILE A 160 -1.06 -17.90 -2.83
N ALA A 161 -1.42 -18.39 -1.62
CA ALA A 161 -2.56 -17.87 -0.87
C ALA A 161 -2.23 -16.66 0.03
N GLY A 162 -0.96 -16.30 0.23
CA GLY A 162 -0.51 -15.17 1.03
C GLY A 162 0.59 -15.49 2.03
N TYR A 163 0.93 -14.51 2.86
CA TYR A 163 1.97 -14.64 3.87
C TYR A 163 1.46 -14.25 5.26
N THR A 164 2.03 -14.89 6.29
CA THR A 164 1.90 -14.46 7.68
C THR A 164 3.26 -14.09 8.22
N LEU A 165 3.40 -12.84 8.68
CA LEU A 165 4.59 -12.41 9.40
C LEU A 165 4.41 -12.68 10.90
N ILE A 166 5.33 -13.43 11.48
CA ILE A 166 5.36 -13.77 12.90
C ILE A 166 6.55 -13.05 13.53
N TYR A 167 6.29 -12.25 14.57
CA TYR A 167 7.32 -11.63 15.38
C TYR A 167 7.36 -12.26 16.77
N ASN A 168 8.54 -12.71 17.18
CA ASN A 168 8.77 -13.27 18.51
C ASN A 168 10.21 -13.02 18.97
N SER A 169 10.62 -13.60 20.09
CA SER A 169 11.96 -13.44 20.66
C SER A 169 13.10 -13.97 19.78
N TYR A 170 12.81 -14.74 18.77
CA TYR A 170 13.79 -15.25 17.80
C TYR A 170 13.93 -14.35 16.56
N GLY A 171 13.04 -13.35 16.39
CA GLY A 171 13.05 -12.43 15.27
C GLY A 171 11.77 -12.47 14.43
N LEU A 172 11.92 -12.08 13.17
CA LEU A 172 10.85 -12.08 12.16
C LEU A 172 10.85 -13.39 11.37
N LEU A 173 9.71 -14.07 11.35
CA LEU A 173 9.50 -15.28 10.56
C LEU A 173 8.38 -15.02 9.55
N LEU A 174 8.64 -15.30 8.28
CA LEU A 174 7.65 -15.19 7.21
C LEU A 174 7.17 -16.58 6.79
N ALA A 175 5.92 -16.91 7.12
CA ALA A 175 5.27 -18.14 6.71
C ALA A 175 4.50 -17.93 5.40
N ALA A 176 4.87 -18.66 4.35
CA ALA A 176 4.10 -18.72 3.11
C ALA A 176 2.93 -19.71 3.26
N HIS A 177 1.74 -19.31 2.81
CA HIS A 177 0.58 -20.17 2.78
C HIS A 177 0.48 -20.85 1.42
N GLU A 178 0.48 -22.17 1.42
CA GLU A 178 0.24 -22.98 0.23
C GLU A 178 -1.22 -23.44 0.18
N PRO A 179 -1.77 -23.74 -1.01
CA PRO A 179 -3.09 -24.37 -1.11
C PRO A 179 -3.15 -25.63 -0.27
N PHE A 180 -4.20 -25.75 0.56
CA PHE A 180 -4.39 -26.94 1.36
C PHE A 180 -4.63 -28.14 0.45
N THR A 181 -3.73 -29.10 0.51
CA THR A 181 -3.92 -30.45 -0.03
C THR A 181 -4.33 -31.37 1.11
N SER A 182 -5.35 -32.19 0.92
CA SER A 182 -5.80 -33.12 1.97
C SER A 182 -4.62 -33.91 2.56
N LYS A 183 -4.64 -34.10 3.87
CA LYS A 183 -3.76 -35.11 4.48
C LYS A 183 -4.21 -36.45 3.94
N GLU A 184 -3.36 -37.16 3.21
CA GLU A 184 -3.47 -38.58 3.05
C GLU A 184 -3.18 -39.31 4.38
#